data_0ac3d56ba980bb2c26baf0466a7117ec
#
_entry.id   0ac3d56ba980bb2c26baf0466a7117ec
#
_cell.length_a   1.000
_cell.length_b   1.000
_cell.length_c   1.000
_cell.angle_alpha   90.00
_cell.angle_beta   90.00
_cell.angle_gamma   90.00
#
_symmetry.space_group_name_H-M   'P 1'
#
loop_
_entity.id
_entity.type
_entity.pdbx_description
1 polymer ?
#
loop_
_entity_poly.entity_id
_entity_poly.type
_entity_poly.pdbx_seq_one_letter_code
_entity_poly.pdbx_strand_id
1 'polypeptide(L)'
;MNIAVCVKHSPDPNLPGELDGERLKREGVQGVLDPGDEFGVEAGLQLKEAHGGEVTLFSMGPAVALEAVRRGLSMGADKGVLVSDDALAGADALTTARVLAAAIRKAGDFDLVIAGVESTDGYTGTMPSTLAEFLGLPQLTYAKSLEGAEGTIKVTRQTADGYHVVASPLPALITVTAGVNEPRYASFKGIMAAKKKPVEQWSLGDLELSAEDVTVNQSVAGVGVAEERKAGEVIEDDGTGAARIADFLKEAKVI
;
A
#
# COMPACT_ATOMS: atom_id res chain seq x y z
N MET A 1 -4.62 19.76 7.50
CA MET A 1 -4.04 19.03 6.34
C MET A 1 -5.00 17.94 5.93
N ASN A 2 -5.51 17.96 4.71
CA ASN A 2 -6.40 16.93 4.17
C ASN A 2 -5.56 15.87 3.47
N ILE A 3 -5.66 14.62 3.92
CA ILE A 3 -4.76 13.55 3.51
C ILE A 3 -5.57 12.43 2.87
N ALA A 4 -5.22 12.05 1.63
CA ALA A 4 -5.71 10.86 0.97
C ALA A 4 -4.73 9.71 1.22
N VAL A 5 -5.20 8.55 1.67
CA VAL A 5 -4.37 7.36 1.84
C VAL A 5 -4.93 6.24 0.98
N CYS A 6 -4.11 5.73 0.06
CA CYS A 6 -4.45 4.54 -0.72
C CYS A 6 -4.30 3.30 0.16
N VAL A 7 -5.32 2.44 0.14
CA VAL A 7 -5.33 1.19 0.90
C VAL A 7 -5.86 0.05 0.04
N LYS A 8 -5.29 -1.13 0.22
CA LYS A 8 -5.66 -2.31 -0.55
C LYS A 8 -6.12 -3.45 0.36
N HIS A 9 -7.14 -4.16 -0.08
CA HIS A 9 -7.48 -5.48 0.45
C HIS A 9 -6.66 -6.53 -0.32
N SER A 10 -5.75 -7.19 0.36
CA SER A 10 -4.90 -8.25 -0.21
C SER A 10 -5.11 -9.57 0.54
N PRO A 11 -4.84 -10.72 -0.11
CA PRO A 11 -4.71 -11.99 0.63
C PRO A 11 -3.71 -11.82 1.77
N ASP A 12 -3.95 -12.48 2.90
CA ASP A 12 -3.04 -12.42 4.05
C ASP A 12 -1.67 -13.00 3.65
N PRO A 13 -0.60 -12.20 3.62
CA PRO A 13 0.74 -12.66 3.19
C PRO A 13 1.37 -13.68 4.15
N ASN A 14 0.80 -13.87 5.34
CA ASN A 14 1.25 -14.91 6.28
C ASN A 14 0.66 -16.29 5.96
N LEU A 15 -0.31 -16.36 5.05
CA LEU A 15 -0.89 -17.61 4.58
C LEU A 15 -0.29 -18.02 3.23
N PRO A 16 -0.22 -19.34 2.94
CA PRO A 16 0.22 -19.82 1.65
C PRO A 16 -0.65 -19.25 0.53
N GLY A 17 -0.02 -18.64 -0.49
CA GLY A 17 -0.72 -18.19 -1.68
C GLY A 17 -1.15 -19.37 -2.56
N GLU A 18 -2.39 -19.35 -3.03
CA GLU A 18 -2.90 -20.31 -4.02
C GLU A 18 -3.06 -19.63 -5.37
N LEU A 19 -2.90 -20.39 -6.44
CA LEU A 19 -3.15 -19.92 -7.79
C LEU A 19 -4.54 -20.35 -8.27
N ASP A 20 -5.21 -19.47 -8.99
CA ASP A 20 -6.39 -19.75 -9.78
C ASP A 20 -6.07 -19.42 -11.25
N GLY A 21 -5.75 -20.44 -12.01
CA GLY A 21 -5.16 -20.29 -13.33
C GLY A 21 -3.80 -19.57 -13.27
N GLU A 22 -3.68 -18.47 -13.98
CA GLU A 22 -2.47 -17.65 -14.04
C GLU A 22 -2.49 -16.45 -13.06
N ARG A 23 -3.36 -16.48 -12.07
CA ARG A 23 -3.52 -15.39 -11.09
C ARG A 23 -3.49 -15.91 -9.68
N LEU A 24 -3.08 -15.04 -8.77
CA LEU A 24 -3.23 -15.30 -7.34
C LEU A 24 -4.73 -15.37 -7.01
N LYS A 25 -5.14 -16.46 -6.38
CA LYS A 25 -6.52 -16.66 -5.91
C LYS A 25 -6.84 -15.64 -4.81
N ARG A 26 -7.96 -14.95 -4.98
CA ARG A 26 -8.46 -13.96 -4.00
C ARG A 26 -9.83 -14.33 -3.47
N GLU A 27 -10.61 -15.06 -4.26
CA GLU A 27 -11.96 -15.49 -3.85
C GLU A 27 -11.88 -16.63 -2.85
N GLY A 28 -12.61 -16.49 -1.76
CA GLY A 28 -12.67 -17.51 -0.70
C GLY A 28 -11.43 -17.63 0.18
N VAL A 29 -10.42 -16.74 -0.01
CA VAL A 29 -9.25 -16.67 0.88
C VAL A 29 -9.39 -15.53 1.89
N GLN A 30 -8.75 -15.69 3.04
CA GLN A 30 -8.71 -14.63 4.04
C GLN A 30 -7.92 -13.44 3.49
N GLY A 31 -8.55 -12.26 3.48
CA GLY A 31 -7.92 -11.01 3.12
C GLY A 31 -7.72 -10.10 4.32
N VAL A 32 -6.80 -9.17 4.16
CA VAL A 32 -6.46 -8.16 5.17
C VAL A 32 -6.28 -6.79 4.53
N LEU A 33 -6.25 -5.73 5.32
CA LEU A 33 -5.61 -4.48 4.90
C LEU A 33 -4.14 -4.79 4.65
N ASP A 34 -3.63 -4.43 3.45
CA ASP A 34 -2.23 -4.69 3.10
C ASP A 34 -1.30 -4.16 4.21
N PRO A 35 -0.38 -4.98 4.73
CA PRO A 35 0.52 -4.56 5.80
C PRO A 35 1.35 -3.31 5.47
N GLY A 36 1.72 -3.13 4.20
CA GLY A 36 2.41 -1.92 3.74
C GLY A 36 1.56 -0.67 3.88
N ASP A 37 0.25 -0.79 3.69
CA ASP A 37 -0.69 0.32 3.75
C ASP A 37 -1.03 0.71 5.20
N GLU A 38 -0.90 -0.21 6.18
CA GLU A 38 -1.06 0.14 7.60
C GLU A 38 -0.05 1.24 8.02
N PHE A 39 1.18 1.21 7.49
CA PHE A 39 2.17 2.28 7.70
C PHE A 39 1.72 3.60 7.07
N GLY A 40 1.08 3.54 5.89
CA GLY A 40 0.51 4.71 5.22
C GLY A 40 -0.62 5.34 6.00
N VAL A 41 -1.54 4.52 6.54
CA VAL A 41 -2.63 4.97 7.40
C VAL A 41 -2.08 5.63 8.65
N GLU A 42 -1.13 5.00 9.34
CA GLU A 42 -0.51 5.56 10.54
C GLU A 42 0.21 6.88 10.24
N ALA A 43 0.94 6.98 9.12
CA ALA A 43 1.60 8.22 8.71
C ALA A 43 0.60 9.37 8.53
N GLY A 44 -0.53 9.09 7.85
CA GLY A 44 -1.62 10.05 7.70
C GLY A 44 -2.22 10.49 9.04
N LEU A 45 -2.40 9.55 9.96
CA LEU A 45 -2.93 9.85 11.30
C LEU A 45 -1.98 10.71 12.12
N GLN A 46 -0.68 10.43 12.12
CA GLN A 46 0.32 11.22 12.82
C GLN A 46 0.40 12.65 12.28
N LEU A 47 0.36 12.83 10.96
CA LEU A 47 0.31 14.15 10.33
C LEU A 47 -0.97 14.91 10.67
N LYS A 48 -2.12 14.24 10.64
CA LYS A 48 -3.39 14.81 11.08
C LYS A 48 -3.35 15.25 12.55
N GLU A 49 -2.78 14.45 13.43
CA GLU A 49 -2.64 14.75 14.85
C GLU A 49 -1.74 15.98 15.09
N ALA A 50 -0.69 16.12 14.28
CA ALA A 50 0.24 17.25 14.37
C ALA A 50 -0.29 18.54 13.76
N HIS A 51 -1.05 18.46 12.65
CA HIS A 51 -1.42 19.64 11.85
C HIS A 51 -2.93 19.87 11.72
N GLY A 52 -3.76 19.02 12.31
CA GLY A 52 -5.21 19.03 12.10
C GLY A 52 -5.63 18.53 10.71
N GLY A 53 -6.93 18.54 10.45
CA GLY A 53 -7.52 18.13 9.17
C GLY A 53 -8.15 16.75 9.21
N GLU A 54 -8.21 16.08 8.05
CA GLU A 54 -8.89 14.79 7.87
C GLU A 54 -8.05 13.78 7.10
N VAL A 55 -8.25 12.49 7.41
CA VAL A 55 -7.70 11.36 6.65
C VAL A 55 -8.82 10.61 5.94
N THR A 56 -8.76 10.57 4.60
CA THR A 56 -9.67 9.82 3.74
C THR A 56 -8.95 8.64 3.13
N LEU A 57 -9.53 7.45 3.27
CA LEU A 57 -9.01 6.22 2.68
C LEU A 57 -9.59 6.00 1.29
N PHE A 58 -8.76 5.60 0.34
CA PHE A 58 -9.17 5.24 -1.02
C PHE A 58 -8.79 3.80 -1.32
N SER A 59 -9.74 3.01 -1.79
CA SER A 59 -9.52 1.64 -2.22
C SER A 59 -10.22 1.38 -3.54
N MET A 60 -9.62 0.52 -4.36
CA MET A 60 -10.24 -0.04 -5.56
C MET A 60 -10.27 -1.56 -5.46
N GLY A 61 -11.42 -2.14 -5.64
CA GLY A 61 -11.56 -3.59 -5.58
C GLY A 61 -13.02 -4.05 -5.51
N PRO A 62 -13.24 -5.37 -5.40
CA PRO A 62 -14.59 -5.92 -5.21
C PRO A 62 -15.16 -5.48 -3.84
N ALA A 63 -16.46 -5.72 -3.65
CA ALA A 63 -17.17 -5.28 -2.42
C ALA A 63 -16.47 -5.71 -1.11
N VAL A 64 -15.79 -6.85 -1.10
CA VAL A 64 -15.01 -7.32 0.08
C VAL A 64 -13.87 -6.37 0.46
N ALA A 65 -13.37 -5.55 -0.46
CA ALA A 65 -12.33 -4.57 -0.17
C ALA A 65 -12.77 -3.49 0.85
N LEU A 66 -14.08 -3.39 1.10
CA LEU A 66 -14.63 -2.60 2.19
C LEU A 66 -14.04 -2.99 3.56
N GLU A 67 -13.62 -4.23 3.74
CA GLU A 67 -13.02 -4.71 5.00
C GLU A 67 -11.69 -3.99 5.29
N ALA A 68 -10.85 -3.82 4.28
CA ALA A 68 -9.60 -3.06 4.41
C ALA A 68 -9.87 -1.58 4.75
N VAL A 69 -10.84 -0.96 4.08
CA VAL A 69 -11.26 0.41 4.40
C VAL A 69 -11.75 0.50 5.86
N ARG A 70 -12.61 -0.44 6.29
CA ARG A 70 -13.10 -0.48 7.68
C ARG A 70 -11.97 -0.71 8.69
N ARG A 71 -10.96 -1.50 8.33
CA ARG A 71 -9.77 -1.69 9.17
C ARG A 71 -9.03 -0.36 9.36
N GLY A 72 -8.71 0.38 8.31
CA GLY A 72 -8.06 1.68 8.42
C GLY A 72 -8.91 2.73 9.15
N LEU A 73 -10.24 2.71 8.96
CA LEU A 73 -11.16 3.54 9.73
C LEU A 73 -11.13 3.22 11.24
N SER A 74 -10.91 1.95 11.59
CA SER A 74 -10.79 1.53 13.00
C SER A 74 -9.48 1.97 13.64
N MET A 75 -8.43 2.19 12.85
CA MET A 75 -7.17 2.79 13.30
C MET A 75 -7.32 4.29 13.60
N GLY A 76 -8.25 4.98 12.94
CA GLY A 76 -8.50 6.40 13.25
C GLY A 76 -8.85 7.29 12.06
N ALA A 77 -8.72 6.81 10.82
CA ALA A 77 -9.12 7.57 9.64
C ALA A 77 -10.59 8.01 9.71
N ASP A 78 -10.95 9.08 9.03
CA ASP A 78 -12.24 9.77 9.21
C ASP A 78 -13.32 9.22 8.28
N LYS A 79 -12.99 9.00 7.03
CA LYS A 79 -13.91 8.53 5.98
C LYS A 79 -13.19 7.65 4.97
N GLY A 80 -13.94 6.96 4.13
CA GLY A 80 -13.41 6.10 3.10
C GLY A 80 -14.17 6.18 1.80
N VAL A 81 -13.50 5.83 0.72
CA VAL A 81 -14.04 5.67 -0.63
C VAL A 81 -13.62 4.31 -1.15
N LEU A 82 -14.58 3.52 -1.59
CA LEU A 82 -14.34 2.27 -2.31
C LEU A 82 -14.82 2.44 -3.75
N VAL A 83 -13.93 2.30 -4.70
CA VAL A 83 -14.32 2.17 -6.11
C VAL A 83 -14.49 0.69 -6.44
N SER A 84 -15.70 0.30 -6.82
CA SER A 84 -16.04 -1.09 -7.12
C SER A 84 -16.91 -1.17 -8.36
N ASP A 85 -16.42 -1.90 -9.37
CA ASP A 85 -17.10 -2.12 -10.63
C ASP A 85 -16.58 -3.44 -11.23
N ASP A 86 -17.46 -4.24 -11.82
CA ASP A 86 -17.08 -5.52 -12.43
C ASP A 86 -16.07 -5.36 -13.58
N ALA A 87 -16.13 -4.25 -14.30
CA ALA A 87 -15.18 -3.93 -15.36
C ALA A 87 -13.73 -3.72 -14.88
N LEU A 88 -13.53 -3.55 -13.58
CA LEU A 88 -12.19 -3.42 -12.96
C LEU A 88 -11.55 -4.77 -12.64
N ALA A 89 -12.25 -5.88 -12.88
CA ALA A 89 -11.70 -7.21 -12.62
C ALA A 89 -10.43 -7.45 -13.46
N GLY A 90 -9.31 -7.72 -12.78
CA GLY A 90 -8.03 -7.94 -13.45
C GLY A 90 -7.28 -6.68 -13.86
N ALA A 91 -7.69 -5.50 -13.38
CA ALA A 91 -6.98 -4.24 -13.61
C ALA A 91 -5.49 -4.33 -13.28
N ASP A 92 -4.67 -3.75 -14.15
CA ASP A 92 -3.24 -3.57 -13.93
C ASP A 92 -2.93 -2.32 -13.08
N ALA A 93 -1.65 -2.09 -12.80
CA ALA A 93 -1.21 -0.94 -12.01
C ALA A 93 -1.56 0.41 -12.67
N LEU A 94 -1.49 0.49 -13.99
CA LEU A 94 -1.81 1.71 -14.75
C LEU A 94 -3.30 2.04 -14.65
N THR A 95 -4.15 1.05 -14.88
CA THR A 95 -5.62 1.18 -14.75
C THR A 95 -6.00 1.53 -13.31
N THR A 96 -5.39 0.85 -12.31
CA THR A 96 -5.61 1.14 -10.90
C THR A 96 -5.27 2.58 -10.55
N ALA A 97 -4.12 3.07 -11.00
CA ALA A 97 -3.69 4.45 -10.75
C ALA A 97 -4.64 5.48 -11.39
N ARG A 98 -5.11 5.22 -12.61
CA ARG A 98 -6.11 6.08 -13.29
C ARG A 98 -7.40 6.20 -12.52
N VAL A 99 -7.95 5.07 -12.09
CA VAL A 99 -9.21 5.02 -11.33
C VAL A 99 -9.07 5.70 -9.97
N LEU A 100 -7.99 5.43 -9.25
CA LEU A 100 -7.72 6.10 -7.97
C LEU A 100 -7.51 7.61 -8.14
N ALA A 101 -6.85 8.05 -9.21
CA ALA A 101 -6.70 9.48 -9.51
C ALA A 101 -8.06 10.16 -9.75
N ALA A 102 -8.96 9.52 -10.51
CA ALA A 102 -10.31 10.03 -10.73
C ALA A 102 -11.10 10.09 -9.41
N ALA A 103 -11.00 9.06 -8.58
CA ALA A 103 -11.66 9.02 -7.28
C ALA A 103 -11.14 10.12 -6.33
N ILE A 104 -9.82 10.30 -6.25
CA ILE A 104 -9.22 11.34 -5.41
C ILE A 104 -9.67 12.73 -5.88
N ARG A 105 -9.64 13.02 -7.18
CA ARG A 105 -10.12 14.30 -7.73
C ARG A 105 -11.59 14.54 -7.44
N LYS A 106 -12.44 13.51 -7.59
CA LYS A 106 -13.87 13.61 -7.29
C LYS A 106 -14.13 13.89 -5.81
N ALA A 107 -13.35 13.32 -4.93
CA ALA A 107 -13.51 13.50 -3.48
C ALA A 107 -13.16 14.90 -2.99
N GLY A 108 -12.37 15.67 -3.75
CA GLY A 108 -12.00 17.06 -3.45
C GLY A 108 -10.50 17.30 -3.44
N ASP A 109 -10.11 18.39 -2.78
CA ASP A 109 -8.71 18.80 -2.71
C ASP A 109 -8.00 18.16 -1.50
N PHE A 110 -6.85 17.57 -1.77
CA PHE A 110 -5.97 16.98 -0.77
C PHE A 110 -4.61 17.67 -0.79
N ASP A 111 -4.09 17.94 0.40
CA ASP A 111 -2.73 18.46 0.57
C ASP A 111 -1.69 17.36 0.34
N LEU A 112 -2.01 16.13 0.70
CA LEU A 112 -1.08 15.01 0.62
C LEU A 112 -1.80 13.72 0.20
N VAL A 113 -1.16 12.98 -0.72
CA VAL A 113 -1.55 11.61 -1.06
C VAL A 113 -0.47 10.66 -0.52
N ILE A 114 -0.88 9.63 0.22
CA ILE A 114 0.02 8.62 0.80
C ILE A 114 -0.33 7.25 0.23
N ALA A 115 0.67 6.48 -0.12
CA ALA A 115 0.54 5.07 -0.50
C ALA A 115 1.67 4.23 0.09
N GLY A 116 1.48 2.93 0.22
CA GLY A 116 2.57 1.99 0.37
C GLY A 116 3.48 2.01 -0.87
N VAL A 117 4.68 1.45 -0.78
CA VAL A 117 5.58 1.33 -1.94
C VAL A 117 4.97 0.42 -3.00
N GLU A 118 4.43 -0.70 -2.57
CA GLU A 118 3.79 -1.72 -3.40
C GLU A 118 2.86 -2.59 -2.56
N SER A 119 1.96 -3.34 -3.21
CA SER A 119 1.10 -4.29 -2.52
C SER A 119 1.77 -5.65 -2.37
N THR A 120 1.49 -6.35 -1.27
CA THR A 120 2.07 -7.67 -0.95
C THR A 120 1.58 -8.80 -1.86
N ASP A 121 0.55 -8.58 -2.66
CA ASP A 121 0.02 -9.55 -3.62
C ASP A 121 0.45 -9.31 -5.06
N GLY A 122 0.82 -8.08 -5.41
CA GLY A 122 1.13 -7.69 -6.78
C GLY A 122 2.59 -7.34 -7.03
N TYR A 123 3.29 -6.81 -6.05
CA TYR A 123 4.71 -6.43 -6.09
C TYR A 123 5.12 -5.63 -7.35
N THR A 124 4.23 -4.77 -7.86
CA THR A 124 4.55 -4.01 -9.09
C THR A 124 5.38 -2.76 -8.81
N GLY A 125 5.23 -2.15 -7.63
CA GLY A 125 5.96 -0.94 -7.22
C GLY A 125 5.70 0.31 -8.07
N THR A 126 4.86 0.23 -9.10
CA THR A 126 4.69 1.31 -10.10
C THR A 126 3.42 2.12 -9.90
N MET A 127 2.40 1.56 -9.26
CA MET A 127 1.09 2.20 -9.09
C MET A 127 1.19 3.59 -8.46
N PRO A 128 1.93 3.81 -7.35
CA PRO A 128 1.97 5.13 -6.70
C PRO A 128 2.61 6.21 -7.55
N SER A 129 3.70 5.88 -8.27
CA SER A 129 4.35 6.84 -9.18
C SER A 129 3.45 7.20 -10.36
N THR A 130 2.73 6.24 -10.91
CA THR A 130 1.75 6.46 -11.96
C THR A 130 0.57 7.30 -11.46
N LEU A 131 0.13 7.07 -10.22
CA LEU A 131 -0.90 7.88 -9.58
C LEU A 131 -0.47 9.34 -9.42
N ALA A 132 0.78 9.57 -9.00
CA ALA A 132 1.33 10.92 -8.90
C ALA A 132 1.31 11.64 -10.25
N GLU A 133 1.71 10.97 -11.33
CA GLU A 133 1.67 11.52 -12.69
C GLU A 133 0.24 11.85 -13.12
N PHE A 134 -0.72 10.94 -12.92
CA PHE A 134 -2.12 11.24 -13.22
C PHE A 134 -2.67 12.40 -12.41
N LEU A 135 -2.27 12.58 -11.16
CA LEU A 135 -2.69 13.71 -10.34
C LEU A 135 -1.95 15.00 -10.66
N GLY A 136 -0.82 14.95 -11.36
CA GLY A 136 0.06 16.09 -11.63
C GLY A 136 0.82 16.53 -10.36
N LEU A 137 1.13 15.60 -9.46
CA LEU A 137 1.77 15.87 -8.18
C LEU A 137 3.25 15.51 -8.19
N PRO A 138 4.10 16.30 -7.55
CA PRO A 138 5.46 15.86 -7.21
C PRO A 138 5.40 14.63 -6.31
N GLN A 139 6.37 13.72 -6.47
CA GLN A 139 6.42 12.48 -5.69
C GLN A 139 7.71 12.35 -4.89
N LEU A 140 7.56 11.91 -3.63
CA LEU A 140 8.67 11.60 -2.74
C LEU A 140 8.53 10.13 -2.32
N THR A 141 9.31 9.26 -2.95
CA THR A 141 9.16 7.82 -2.83
C THR A 141 10.08 7.21 -1.78
N TYR A 142 9.72 6.03 -1.25
CA TYR A 142 10.51 5.25 -0.30
C TYR A 142 10.84 6.01 0.99
N ALA A 143 9.87 6.75 1.53
CA ALA A 143 10.06 7.48 2.77
C ALA A 143 10.29 6.55 3.96
N LYS A 144 11.42 6.72 4.62
CA LYS A 144 11.80 6.05 5.87
C LYS A 144 11.47 6.92 7.10
N SER A 145 11.40 8.22 6.91
CA SER A 145 10.84 9.19 7.85
C SER A 145 10.18 10.32 7.09
N LEU A 146 9.26 11.02 7.73
CA LEU A 146 8.56 12.16 7.15
C LEU A 146 8.37 13.25 8.19
N GLU A 147 8.49 14.50 7.75
CA GLU A 147 8.27 15.70 8.54
C GLU A 147 7.37 16.63 7.73
N GLY A 148 6.16 16.88 8.23
CA GLY A 148 5.27 17.91 7.71
C GLY A 148 5.64 19.27 8.29
N ALA A 149 5.67 20.29 7.45
CA ALA A 149 5.74 21.67 7.86
C ALA A 149 4.68 22.48 7.09
N GLU A 150 4.48 23.75 7.46
CA GLU A 150 3.51 24.60 6.78
C GLU A 150 3.81 24.68 5.28
N GLY A 151 2.89 24.16 4.45
CA GLY A 151 3.00 24.17 2.99
C GLY A 151 4.08 23.27 2.38
N THR A 152 4.78 22.46 3.16
CA THR A 152 5.84 21.56 2.67
C THR A 152 5.82 20.19 3.35
N ILE A 153 6.34 19.18 2.65
CA ILE A 153 6.65 17.87 3.19
C ILE A 153 8.11 17.52 2.93
N LYS A 154 8.81 17.01 3.93
CA LYS A 154 10.19 16.54 3.85
C LYS A 154 10.24 15.06 4.20
N VAL A 155 10.97 14.28 3.44
CA VAL A 155 11.17 12.85 3.67
C VAL A 155 12.65 12.50 3.68
N THR A 156 13.01 11.51 4.50
CA THR A 156 14.26 10.78 4.34
C THR A 156 13.97 9.58 3.46
N ARG A 157 14.41 9.66 2.21
CA ARG A 157 14.20 8.63 1.20
C ARG A 157 15.28 7.57 1.31
N GLN A 158 14.91 6.32 1.42
CA GLN A 158 15.84 5.20 1.38
C GLN A 158 16.28 4.91 -0.06
N THR A 159 17.57 4.67 -0.26
CA THR A 159 18.18 4.26 -1.53
C THR A 159 19.10 3.07 -1.31
N ALA A 160 19.61 2.47 -2.39
CA ALA A 160 20.57 1.38 -2.30
C ALA A 160 21.88 1.79 -1.58
N ASP A 161 22.30 3.05 -1.77
CA ASP A 161 23.58 3.56 -1.28
C ASP A 161 23.45 4.38 0.03
N GLY A 162 22.23 4.44 0.60
CA GLY A 162 22.00 5.22 1.83
C GLY A 162 20.68 5.97 1.82
N TYR A 163 20.71 7.26 2.16
CA TYR A 163 19.51 8.08 2.32
C TYR A 163 19.66 9.45 1.64
N HIS A 164 18.57 9.88 1.01
CA HIS A 164 18.43 11.24 0.51
C HIS A 164 17.37 11.99 1.32
N VAL A 165 17.67 13.19 1.76
CA VAL A 165 16.67 14.10 2.32
C VAL A 165 16.08 14.92 1.18
N VAL A 166 14.79 14.77 0.95
CA VAL A 166 14.07 15.43 -0.15
C VAL A 166 12.88 16.18 0.41
N ALA A 167 12.63 17.37 -0.07
CA ALA A 167 11.47 18.19 0.30
C ALA A 167 10.69 18.62 -0.94
N SER A 168 9.39 18.80 -0.78
CA SER A 168 8.49 19.30 -1.82
C SER A 168 7.46 20.24 -1.22
N PRO A 169 7.02 21.27 -1.96
CA PRO A 169 5.79 21.96 -1.61
C PRO A 169 4.60 21.00 -1.69
N LEU A 170 3.56 21.29 -0.94
CA LEU A 170 2.25 20.64 -1.03
C LEU A 170 1.40 21.31 -2.13
N PRO A 171 0.52 20.61 -2.83
CA PRO A 171 0.23 19.18 -2.64
C PRO A 171 1.31 18.26 -3.23
N ALA A 172 1.48 17.08 -2.65
CA ALA A 172 2.45 16.07 -3.07
C ALA A 172 1.95 14.64 -2.87
N LEU A 173 2.60 13.67 -3.51
CA LEU A 173 2.41 12.25 -3.20
C LEU A 173 3.66 11.69 -2.53
N ILE A 174 3.48 10.91 -1.48
CA ILE A 174 4.58 10.17 -0.84
C ILE A 174 4.31 8.67 -0.84
N THR A 175 5.37 7.87 -0.95
CA THR A 175 5.27 6.44 -0.61
C THR A 175 6.09 6.16 0.65
N VAL A 176 5.50 5.36 1.53
CA VAL A 176 6.12 5.00 2.80
C VAL A 176 6.62 3.57 2.80
N THR A 177 7.78 3.35 3.41
CA THR A 177 8.34 2.01 3.60
C THR A 177 7.90 1.42 4.94
N ALA A 178 7.99 0.10 5.07
CA ALA A 178 7.84 -0.54 6.37
C ALA A 178 8.88 0.04 7.37
N GLY A 179 8.41 0.34 8.58
CA GLY A 179 9.23 0.93 9.64
C GLY A 179 9.43 2.45 9.53
N VAL A 180 8.63 3.17 8.71
CA VAL A 180 8.52 4.64 8.77
C VAL A 180 7.91 5.10 10.10
N ASN A 181 7.10 4.27 10.68
CA ASN A 181 6.42 4.42 11.97
C ASN A 181 6.08 3.03 12.55
N GLU A 182 5.34 3.00 13.65
CA GLU A 182 4.72 1.80 14.21
C GLU A 182 3.20 1.94 14.09
N PRO A 183 2.51 1.18 13.21
CA PRO A 183 1.07 1.26 13.05
C PRO A 183 0.36 0.94 14.36
N ARG A 184 -0.55 1.83 14.76
CA ARG A 184 -1.36 1.63 15.96
C ARG A 184 -2.36 0.49 15.80
N TYR A 185 -2.57 -0.25 16.86
CA TYR A 185 -3.68 -1.20 16.93
C TYR A 185 -5.01 -0.47 17.09
N ALA A 186 -6.04 -0.98 16.39
CA ALA A 186 -7.39 -0.47 16.59
C ALA A 186 -7.88 -0.78 18.00
N SER A 187 -8.29 0.25 18.74
CA SER A 187 -8.95 0.07 20.03
C SER A 187 -10.37 -0.49 19.83
N PHE A 188 -10.93 -1.12 20.86
CA PHE A 188 -12.32 -1.57 20.82
C PHE A 188 -13.30 -0.43 20.47
N LYS A 189 -13.08 0.76 21.01
CA LYS A 189 -13.85 1.97 20.68
C LYS A 189 -13.68 2.36 19.22
N GLY A 190 -12.46 2.25 18.66
CA GLY A 190 -12.16 2.52 17.27
C GLY A 190 -12.89 1.55 16.33
N ILE A 191 -12.91 0.25 16.65
CA ILE A 191 -13.63 -0.78 15.88
C ILE A 191 -15.14 -0.49 15.87
N MET A 192 -15.72 -0.13 17.01
CA MET A 192 -17.14 0.21 17.09
C MET A 192 -17.47 1.50 16.33
N ALA A 193 -16.59 2.49 16.41
CA ALA A 193 -16.76 3.77 15.70
C ALA A 193 -16.65 3.60 14.17
N ALA A 194 -15.73 2.75 13.70
CA ALA A 194 -15.52 2.49 12.27
C ALA A 194 -16.78 2.03 11.55
N LYS A 195 -17.65 1.28 12.23
CA LYS A 195 -18.94 0.83 11.66
C LYS A 195 -19.87 1.98 11.25
N LYS A 196 -19.73 3.14 11.90
CA LYS A 196 -20.58 4.32 11.70
C LYS A 196 -19.92 5.41 10.85
N LYS A 197 -18.59 5.33 10.64
CA LYS A 197 -17.86 6.29 9.82
C LYS A 197 -18.32 6.21 8.36
N PRO A 198 -18.41 7.35 7.66
CA PRO A 198 -18.89 7.40 6.29
C PRO A 198 -17.93 6.63 5.36
N VAL A 199 -18.50 5.83 4.49
CA VAL A 199 -17.81 5.20 3.36
C VAL A 199 -18.71 5.36 2.14
N GLU A 200 -18.17 6.02 1.14
CA GLU A 200 -18.81 6.12 -0.16
C GLU A 200 -18.35 4.95 -1.04
N GLN A 201 -19.26 4.43 -1.83
CA GLN A 201 -18.98 3.42 -2.84
C GLN A 201 -19.32 4.00 -4.20
N TRP A 202 -18.34 3.96 -5.10
CA TRP A 202 -18.47 4.53 -6.44
C TRP A 202 -18.22 3.46 -7.50
N SER A 203 -18.98 3.54 -8.58
CA SER A 203 -18.76 2.81 -9.83
C SER A 203 -17.87 3.63 -10.78
N LEU A 204 -17.50 3.05 -11.91
CA LEU A 204 -16.86 3.79 -13.01
C LEU A 204 -17.73 4.95 -13.50
N GLY A 205 -19.05 4.74 -13.61
CA GLY A 205 -19.98 5.78 -14.02
C GLY A 205 -19.99 6.97 -13.07
N ASP A 206 -19.85 6.74 -11.76
CA ASP A 206 -19.76 7.83 -10.78
C ASP A 206 -18.47 8.63 -10.95
N LEU A 207 -17.43 8.06 -11.52
CA LEU A 207 -16.14 8.69 -11.81
C LEU A 207 -16.07 9.30 -13.23
N GLU A 208 -17.16 9.24 -13.99
CA GLU A 208 -17.21 9.65 -15.39
C GLU A 208 -16.21 8.88 -16.28
N LEU A 209 -15.88 7.64 -15.89
CA LEU A 209 -15.02 6.73 -16.63
C LEU A 209 -15.87 5.69 -17.36
N SER A 210 -15.44 5.35 -18.57
CA SER A 210 -16.02 4.27 -19.37
C SER A 210 -15.20 2.97 -19.23
N ALA A 211 -15.75 1.85 -19.69
CA ALA A 211 -15.01 0.59 -19.76
C ALA A 211 -13.77 0.68 -20.67
N GLU A 212 -13.78 1.54 -21.68
CA GLU A 212 -12.64 1.77 -22.57
C GLU A 212 -11.49 2.46 -21.83
N ASP A 213 -11.78 3.36 -20.90
CA ASP A 213 -10.77 4.07 -20.08
C ASP A 213 -10.01 3.15 -19.14
N VAL A 214 -10.59 1.99 -18.82
CA VAL A 214 -10.04 1.00 -17.90
C VAL A 214 -9.61 -0.30 -18.59
N THR A 215 -9.44 -0.26 -19.91
CA THR A 215 -8.94 -1.41 -20.67
C THR A 215 -7.55 -1.78 -20.20
N VAL A 216 -7.37 -3.05 -19.81
CA VAL A 216 -6.10 -3.61 -19.38
C VAL A 216 -5.23 -3.92 -20.59
N ASN A 217 -4.01 -3.40 -20.62
CA ASN A 217 -3.06 -3.58 -21.72
C ASN A 217 -1.93 -4.57 -21.39
N GLN A 218 -2.00 -5.24 -20.25
CA GLN A 218 -1.05 -6.24 -19.79
C GLN A 218 -1.72 -7.60 -19.66
N SER A 219 -1.00 -8.66 -19.98
CA SER A 219 -1.43 -10.03 -19.71
C SER A 219 -0.33 -10.80 -19.01
N VAL A 220 -0.74 -11.71 -18.12
CA VAL A 220 0.19 -12.65 -17.49
C VAL A 220 0.58 -13.67 -18.57
N ALA A 221 1.87 -13.77 -18.88
CA ALA A 221 2.38 -14.70 -19.88
C ALA A 221 2.64 -16.11 -19.31
N GLY A 222 2.74 -16.22 -18.00
CA GLY A 222 2.91 -17.49 -17.31
C GLY A 222 3.20 -17.27 -15.82
N VAL A 223 2.87 -18.26 -15.04
CA VAL A 223 3.17 -18.35 -13.61
C VAL A 223 3.88 -19.66 -13.31
N GLY A 224 4.74 -19.66 -12.32
CA GLY A 224 5.42 -20.86 -11.82
C GLY A 224 5.36 -20.93 -10.30
N VAL A 225 5.38 -22.14 -9.79
CA VAL A 225 5.55 -22.34 -8.34
C VAL A 225 7.01 -22.04 -8.00
N ALA A 226 7.24 -21.21 -6.98
CA ALA A 226 8.58 -20.98 -6.46
C ALA A 226 9.16 -22.30 -5.96
N GLU A 227 10.45 -22.53 -6.21
CA GLU A 227 11.14 -23.69 -5.68
C GLU A 227 11.06 -23.69 -4.16
N GLU A 228 10.69 -24.83 -3.58
CA GLU A 228 10.69 -25.00 -2.13
C GLU A 228 12.11 -24.77 -1.59
N ARG A 229 12.22 -23.90 -0.60
CA ARG A 229 13.48 -23.74 0.11
C ARG A 229 13.75 -25.05 0.86
N LYS A 230 14.86 -25.69 0.54
CA LYS A 230 15.33 -26.84 1.31
C LYS A 230 15.65 -26.40 2.73
N ALA A 231 15.29 -27.22 3.71
CA ALA A 231 15.70 -26.98 5.07
C ALA A 231 17.24 -26.89 5.12
N GLY A 232 17.75 -25.86 5.76
CA GLY A 232 19.18 -25.73 5.99
C GLY A 232 19.69 -26.76 6.99
N GLU A 233 21.01 -26.89 7.12
CA GLU A 233 21.61 -27.67 8.16
C GLU A 233 21.45 -26.98 9.52
N VAL A 234 20.88 -27.65 10.49
CA VAL A 234 20.84 -27.19 11.88
C VAL A 234 22.10 -27.65 12.60
N ILE A 235 22.87 -26.70 13.06
CA ILE A 235 24.14 -26.96 13.74
C ILE A 235 23.99 -26.53 15.19
N GLU A 236 24.18 -27.47 16.12
CA GLU A 236 24.36 -27.13 17.53
C GLU A 236 25.74 -26.51 17.73
N ASP A 237 25.79 -25.41 18.47
CA ASP A 237 27.04 -24.71 18.74
C ASP A 237 27.83 -25.45 19.83
N ASP A 238 28.88 -26.15 19.42
CA ASP A 238 29.86 -26.81 20.27
C ASP A 238 31.10 -25.92 20.56
N GLY A 239 30.99 -24.61 20.26
CA GLY A 239 32.10 -23.65 20.28
C GLY A 239 32.77 -23.45 18.93
N THR A 240 32.36 -24.18 17.89
CA THR A 240 32.86 -24.05 16.50
C THR A 240 31.86 -23.41 15.56
N GLY A 241 30.64 -23.11 16.01
CA GLY A 241 29.54 -22.64 15.18
C GLY A 241 29.89 -21.38 14.37
N ALA A 242 30.56 -20.41 14.97
CA ALA A 242 30.97 -19.18 14.28
C ALA A 242 31.94 -19.46 13.11
N ALA A 243 32.90 -20.37 13.29
CA ALA A 243 33.86 -20.75 12.24
C ALA A 243 33.12 -21.47 11.08
N ARG A 244 32.25 -22.41 11.39
CA ARG A 244 31.45 -23.14 10.40
C ARG A 244 30.53 -22.20 9.58
N ILE A 245 29.91 -21.22 10.23
CA ILE A 245 29.11 -20.19 9.53
C ILE A 245 30.01 -19.38 8.60
N ALA A 246 31.17 -18.94 9.04
CA ALA A 246 32.11 -18.17 8.23
C ALA A 246 32.58 -18.98 7.00
N ASP A 247 32.88 -20.24 7.17
CA ASP A 247 33.30 -21.12 6.08
C ASP A 247 32.15 -21.35 5.09
N PHE A 248 30.95 -21.59 5.57
CA PHE A 248 29.75 -21.68 4.72
C PHE A 248 29.53 -20.41 3.87
N LEU A 249 29.66 -19.23 4.50
CA LEU A 249 29.48 -17.95 3.78
C LEU A 249 30.57 -17.72 2.72
N LYS A 250 31.83 -18.17 2.98
CA LYS A 250 32.89 -18.14 1.98
C LYS A 250 32.65 -19.09 0.83
N GLU A 251 32.23 -20.34 1.11
CA GLU A 251 31.86 -21.31 0.05
C GLU A 251 30.71 -20.80 -0.80
N ALA A 252 29.71 -20.15 -0.17
CA ALA A 252 28.59 -19.52 -0.85
C ALA A 252 28.98 -18.20 -1.57
N LYS A 253 30.25 -17.74 -1.44
CA LYS A 253 30.76 -16.48 -2.01
C LYS A 253 29.96 -15.25 -1.59
N VAL A 254 29.48 -15.23 -0.38
CA VAL A 254 28.76 -14.10 0.22
C VAL A 254 29.72 -13.13 0.92
N ILE A 255 30.84 -13.67 1.40
CA ILE A 255 31.97 -12.91 1.98
C ILE A 255 33.29 -13.37 1.38
#